data_efcdc2e51b426d2af9516609b69faf2a
#
_entry.id   efcdc2e51b426d2af9516609b69faf2a
#
_cell.length_a   1.000
_cell.length_b   1.000
_cell.length_c   1.000
_cell.angle_alpha   90.00
_cell.angle_beta   90.00
_cell.angle_gamma   90.00
#
_symmetry.space_group_name_H-M   'P 1'
#
loop_
_entity.id
_entity.type
_entity.pdbx_description
1 polymer ?
#
loop_
_entity_poly.entity_id
_entity_poly.type
_entity_poly.pdbx_seq_one_letter_code
_entity_poly.pdbx_strand_id
1 'polypeptide(L)'
;QPEVIRVGKFKSAVEPYIETHMSDANREQVQTYLSSLWGNIVKGISASRNIPVEKINQITDDFKIYPTEEFVKEGFFDGTLYENAMLDKLREACGLTDDEKLSLTSFEDYTKATFPSVNFAADKIAVIYAQGNIEFQQGPESIGPELATTIRKAREDKNIKAIVLRVNSPGGSALTSDIIWKEVQLAAQTKPFIASMGNVAASGGYY
;
A
#
# COMPACT_ATOMS: atom_id res chain seq x y z
N GLN A 1 -13.19 32.32 16.56
CA GLN A 1 -13.39 30.91 16.19
C GLN A 1 -12.98 30.75 14.72
N PRO A 2 -12.31 29.67 14.35
CA PRO A 2 -12.01 29.43 12.93
C PRO A 2 -13.31 29.21 12.17
N GLU A 3 -13.42 29.82 10.98
CA GLU A 3 -14.49 29.57 10.04
C GLU A 3 -14.09 28.41 9.13
N VAL A 4 -14.94 27.40 9.02
CA VAL A 4 -14.68 26.20 8.23
C VAL A 4 -15.55 26.19 6.98
N ILE A 5 -14.93 26.29 5.82
CA ILE A 5 -15.59 26.20 4.53
C ILE A 5 -15.42 24.77 3.99
N ARG A 6 -16.53 24.05 3.79
CA ARG A 6 -16.55 22.68 3.27
C ARG A 6 -17.38 22.63 1.99
N VAL A 7 -16.87 21.90 1.01
CA VAL A 7 -17.59 21.61 -0.24
C VAL A 7 -17.79 20.11 -0.37
N GLY A 8 -19.04 19.67 -0.39
CA GLY A 8 -19.43 18.26 -0.45
C GLY A 8 -19.71 17.61 0.91
N LYS A 9 -20.35 16.42 0.87
CA LYS A 9 -20.90 15.72 2.04
C LYS A 9 -19.81 15.12 2.94
N PHE A 10 -18.76 14.56 2.34
CA PHE A 10 -17.77 13.72 3.03
C PHE A 10 -16.46 14.46 3.36
N LYS A 11 -16.56 15.67 3.94
CA LYS A 11 -15.41 16.51 4.29
C LYS A 11 -15.22 16.56 5.81
N SER A 12 -14.80 15.43 6.39
CA SER A 12 -14.78 15.20 7.83
C SER A 12 -13.45 15.55 8.52
N ALA A 13 -12.40 15.91 7.78
CA ALA A 13 -11.05 16.15 8.34
C ALA A 13 -11.00 17.20 9.46
N VAL A 14 -11.91 18.14 9.48
CA VAL A 14 -12.00 19.21 10.50
C VAL A 14 -12.96 18.91 11.64
N GLU A 15 -13.76 17.83 11.56
CA GLU A 15 -14.74 17.47 12.60
C GLU A 15 -14.15 17.36 14.01
N PRO A 16 -12.94 16.79 14.22
CA PRO A 16 -12.34 16.72 15.55
C PRO A 16 -12.14 18.08 16.23
N TYR A 17 -12.15 19.18 15.48
CA TYR A 17 -11.94 20.53 15.99
C TYR A 17 -13.22 21.32 16.21
N ILE A 18 -14.35 20.88 15.63
CA ILE A 18 -15.58 21.66 15.61
C ILE A 18 -16.82 20.89 16.07
N GLU A 19 -16.76 19.57 16.11
CA GLU A 19 -17.87 18.69 16.49
C GLU A 19 -17.56 17.96 17.80
N THR A 20 -18.61 17.62 18.54
CA THR A 20 -18.50 16.82 19.78
C THR A 20 -18.68 15.32 19.53
N HIS A 21 -19.09 14.93 18.34
CA HIS A 21 -19.34 13.55 17.92
C HIS A 21 -19.13 13.42 16.40
N MET A 22 -18.98 12.19 15.96
CA MET A 22 -18.85 11.88 14.54
C MET A 22 -20.15 12.15 13.80
N SER A 23 -20.12 12.92 12.70
CA SER A 23 -21.29 13.14 11.85
C SER A 23 -21.76 11.85 11.17
N ASP A 24 -23.03 11.80 10.78
CA ASP A 24 -23.59 10.64 10.05
C ASP A 24 -22.87 10.41 8.72
N ALA A 25 -22.48 11.48 8.02
CA ALA A 25 -21.71 11.39 6.78
C ALA A 25 -20.31 10.78 7.00
N ASN A 26 -19.64 11.19 8.08
CA ASN A 26 -18.35 10.62 8.44
C ASN A 26 -18.49 9.16 8.87
N ARG A 27 -19.52 8.83 9.64
CA ARG A 27 -19.84 7.44 10.04
C ARG A 27 -20.07 6.55 8.81
N GLU A 28 -20.88 7.00 7.87
CA GLU A 28 -21.14 6.28 6.61
C GLU A 28 -19.84 6.02 5.83
N GLN A 29 -19.00 7.04 5.70
CA GLN A 29 -17.71 6.93 5.00
C GLN A 29 -16.78 5.94 5.69
N VAL A 30 -16.59 6.07 7.00
CA VAL A 30 -15.68 5.20 7.78
C VAL A 30 -16.20 3.77 7.77
N GLN A 31 -17.49 3.56 7.96
CA GLN A 31 -18.09 2.23 7.96
C GLN A 31 -17.94 1.55 6.58
N THR A 32 -18.19 2.26 5.50
CA THR A 32 -18.02 1.74 4.13
C THR A 32 -16.57 1.32 3.88
N TYR A 33 -15.63 2.18 4.23
CA TYR A 33 -14.21 1.93 4.09
C TYR A 33 -13.74 0.73 4.93
N LEU A 34 -14.06 0.71 6.24
CA LEU A 34 -13.66 -0.37 7.14
C LEU A 34 -14.30 -1.71 6.76
N SER A 35 -15.59 -1.71 6.38
CA SER A 35 -16.27 -2.93 5.94
C SER A 35 -15.65 -3.49 4.66
N SER A 36 -15.21 -2.64 3.74
CA SER A 36 -14.53 -3.08 2.52
C SER A 36 -13.17 -3.71 2.83
N LEU A 37 -12.38 -3.08 3.69
CA LEU A 37 -11.07 -3.63 4.12
C LEU A 37 -11.25 -4.96 4.86
N TRP A 38 -12.12 -4.99 5.86
CA TRP A 38 -12.40 -6.17 6.66
C TRP A 38 -12.88 -7.33 5.79
N GLY A 39 -13.83 -7.06 4.88
CA GLY A 39 -14.35 -8.07 3.97
C GLY A 39 -13.26 -8.69 3.08
N ASN A 40 -12.27 -7.92 2.63
CA ASN A 40 -11.15 -8.44 1.86
C ASN A 40 -10.20 -9.30 2.72
N ILE A 41 -9.90 -8.86 3.93
CA ILE A 41 -9.04 -9.60 4.87
C ILE A 41 -9.70 -10.95 5.21
N VAL A 42 -10.96 -10.94 5.62
CA VAL A 42 -11.68 -12.14 6.02
C VAL A 42 -11.83 -13.13 4.87
N LYS A 43 -12.11 -12.66 3.65
CA LYS A 43 -12.16 -13.51 2.46
C LYS A 43 -10.80 -14.17 2.17
N GLY A 44 -9.71 -13.41 2.32
CA GLY A 44 -8.35 -13.94 2.16
C GLY A 44 -8.02 -15.03 3.17
N ILE A 45 -8.32 -14.81 4.45
CA ILE A 45 -8.13 -15.79 5.53
C ILE A 45 -9.01 -17.02 5.28
N SER A 46 -10.29 -16.81 5.01
CA SER A 46 -11.25 -17.89 4.74
C SER A 46 -10.78 -18.79 3.60
N ALA A 47 -10.34 -18.20 2.49
CA ALA A 47 -9.86 -18.95 1.33
C ALA A 47 -8.56 -19.72 1.60
N SER A 48 -7.62 -19.11 2.35
CA SER A 48 -6.31 -19.72 2.60
C SER A 48 -6.33 -20.76 3.71
N ARG A 49 -7.24 -20.63 4.67
CA ARG A 49 -7.32 -21.47 5.88
C ARG A 49 -8.54 -22.39 5.91
N ASN A 50 -9.42 -22.28 4.91
CA ASN A 50 -10.69 -23.04 4.87
C ASN A 50 -11.55 -22.83 6.12
N ILE A 51 -11.54 -21.62 6.69
CA ILE A 51 -12.35 -21.21 7.84
C ILE A 51 -13.55 -20.42 7.32
N PRO A 52 -14.80 -20.75 7.69
CA PRO A 52 -15.97 -19.98 7.28
C PRO A 52 -15.88 -18.51 7.71
N VAL A 53 -16.31 -17.59 6.84
CA VAL A 53 -16.32 -16.15 7.10
C VAL A 53 -17.07 -15.81 8.37
N GLU A 54 -18.21 -16.47 8.60
CA GLU A 54 -19.07 -16.29 9.77
C GLU A 54 -18.33 -16.68 11.07
N LYS A 55 -17.52 -17.72 11.01
CA LYS A 55 -16.70 -18.15 12.16
C LYS A 55 -15.63 -17.12 12.50
N ILE A 56 -14.97 -16.54 11.49
CA ILE A 56 -13.96 -15.49 11.68
C ILE A 56 -14.61 -14.26 12.31
N ASN A 57 -15.76 -13.83 11.78
CA ASN A 57 -16.51 -12.70 12.33
C ASN A 57 -16.94 -12.95 13.77
N GLN A 58 -17.47 -14.13 14.09
CA GLN A 58 -17.88 -14.49 15.45
C GLN A 58 -16.71 -14.40 16.43
N ILE A 59 -15.53 -14.92 16.05
CA ILE A 59 -14.32 -14.87 16.90
C ILE A 59 -13.91 -13.41 17.17
N THR A 60 -14.03 -12.55 16.14
CA THR A 60 -13.68 -11.14 16.23
C THR A 60 -14.70 -10.35 17.05
N ASP A 61 -15.99 -10.58 16.82
CA ASP A 61 -17.08 -9.87 17.49
C ASP A 61 -17.16 -10.21 18.99
N ASP A 62 -16.88 -11.46 19.34
CA ASP A 62 -16.80 -11.91 20.74
C ASP A 62 -15.62 -11.26 21.49
N PHE A 63 -14.70 -10.61 20.79
CA PHE A 63 -13.50 -9.96 21.32
C PHE A 63 -12.70 -10.86 22.28
N LYS A 64 -12.69 -12.16 22.01
CA LYS A 64 -11.98 -13.14 22.82
C LYS A 64 -10.48 -13.04 22.56
N ILE A 65 -9.72 -12.78 23.62
CA ILE A 65 -8.27 -12.94 23.59
C ILE A 65 -8.02 -14.44 23.77
N TYR A 66 -7.70 -15.08 22.68
CA TYR A 66 -7.33 -16.50 22.70
C TYR A 66 -5.84 -16.62 22.99
N PRO A 67 -5.42 -17.56 23.86
CA PRO A 67 -4.04 -18.04 23.87
C PRO A 67 -3.64 -18.48 22.45
N THR A 68 -2.35 -18.41 22.13
CA THR A 68 -1.87 -18.71 20.76
C THR A 68 -2.27 -20.12 20.31
N GLU A 69 -2.34 -21.06 21.25
CA GLU A 69 -2.76 -22.46 21.04
C GLU A 69 -4.20 -22.57 20.53
N GLU A 70 -5.09 -21.66 20.95
CA GLU A 70 -6.47 -21.65 20.46
C GLU A 70 -6.54 -21.24 18.99
N PHE A 71 -5.70 -20.30 18.53
CA PHE A 71 -5.60 -19.97 17.12
C PHE A 71 -5.11 -21.13 16.25
N VAL A 72 -4.25 -21.99 16.81
CA VAL A 72 -3.83 -23.23 16.14
C VAL A 72 -5.00 -24.22 16.04
N LYS A 73 -5.76 -24.42 17.14
CA LYS A 73 -6.94 -25.28 17.15
C LYS A 73 -8.04 -24.82 16.19
N GLU A 74 -8.24 -23.49 16.08
CA GLU A 74 -9.21 -22.90 15.16
C GLU A 74 -8.68 -22.86 13.72
N GLY A 75 -7.46 -23.30 13.46
CA GLY A 75 -6.88 -23.44 12.13
C GLY A 75 -6.27 -22.17 11.52
N PHE A 76 -6.12 -21.10 12.30
CA PHE A 76 -5.49 -19.86 11.80
C PHE A 76 -3.98 -20.02 11.58
N PHE A 77 -3.32 -20.82 12.42
CA PHE A 77 -1.89 -21.11 12.34
C PHE A 77 -1.64 -22.61 12.24
N ASP A 78 -0.55 -23.00 11.61
CA ASP A 78 -0.14 -24.40 11.51
C ASP A 78 0.50 -24.92 12.81
N GLY A 79 0.99 -24.01 13.63
CA GLY A 79 1.62 -24.30 14.93
C GLY A 79 2.31 -23.09 15.51
N THR A 80 2.86 -23.27 16.69
CA THR A 80 3.66 -22.28 17.40
C THR A 80 4.99 -22.89 17.79
N LEU A 81 6.07 -22.15 17.57
CA LEU A 81 7.43 -22.61 17.87
C LEU A 81 8.26 -21.46 18.44
N TYR A 82 9.20 -21.76 19.31
CA TYR A 82 10.29 -20.85 19.60
C TYR A 82 11.29 -20.80 18.45
N GLU A 83 12.08 -19.73 18.37
CA GLU A 83 13.02 -19.49 17.29
C GLU A 83 13.98 -20.65 17.05
N ASN A 84 14.56 -21.22 18.13
CA ASN A 84 15.45 -22.37 18.02
C ASN A 84 14.78 -23.57 17.32
N ALA A 85 13.56 -23.92 17.74
CA ALA A 85 12.83 -25.02 17.12
C ALA A 85 12.40 -24.71 15.67
N MET A 86 12.18 -23.43 15.32
CA MET A 86 11.96 -23.02 13.93
C MET A 86 13.23 -23.20 13.09
N LEU A 87 14.40 -22.82 13.62
CA LEU A 87 15.67 -23.02 12.93
C LEU A 87 15.98 -24.51 12.71
N ASP A 88 15.65 -25.37 13.67
CA ASP A 88 15.80 -26.81 13.53
C ASP A 88 14.89 -27.37 12.43
N LYS A 89 13.63 -26.95 12.37
CA LYS A 89 12.72 -27.30 11.27
C LYS A 89 13.21 -26.82 9.91
N LEU A 90 13.83 -25.64 9.85
CA LEU A 90 14.39 -25.12 8.59
C LEU A 90 15.62 -25.95 8.16
N ARG A 91 16.48 -26.38 9.10
CA ARG A 91 17.58 -27.29 8.81
C ARG A 91 17.07 -28.62 8.26
N GLU A 92 16.09 -29.22 8.92
CA GLU A 92 15.45 -30.45 8.49
C GLU A 92 14.87 -30.31 7.07
N ALA A 93 14.11 -29.22 6.82
CA ALA A 93 13.52 -28.95 5.52
C ALA A 93 14.56 -28.74 4.40
N CYS A 94 15.75 -28.25 4.74
CA CYS A 94 16.89 -28.10 3.82
C CYS A 94 17.75 -29.36 3.71
N GLY A 95 17.46 -30.41 4.47
CA GLY A 95 18.27 -31.65 4.50
C GLY A 95 19.64 -31.47 5.11
N LEU A 96 19.81 -30.48 6.00
CA LEU A 96 21.08 -30.17 6.67
C LEU A 96 21.22 -31.00 7.95
N THR A 97 22.46 -31.36 8.28
CA THR A 97 22.83 -31.96 9.57
C THR A 97 23.00 -30.88 10.64
N ASP A 98 23.07 -31.28 11.91
CA ASP A 98 23.19 -30.35 13.04
C ASP A 98 24.46 -29.49 12.99
N ASP A 99 25.55 -30.02 12.38
CA ASP A 99 26.83 -29.33 12.24
C ASP A 99 26.91 -28.39 11.04
N GLU A 100 25.93 -28.45 10.13
CA GLU A 100 25.90 -27.62 8.95
C GLU A 100 25.25 -26.26 9.22
N LYS A 101 25.85 -25.21 8.66
CA LYS A 101 25.35 -23.85 8.85
C LYS A 101 24.12 -23.59 7.98
N LEU A 102 23.00 -23.26 8.64
CA LEU A 102 21.82 -22.75 7.96
C LEU A 102 22.12 -21.35 7.40
N SER A 103 22.05 -21.22 6.07
CA SER A 103 22.21 -19.95 5.39
C SER A 103 20.85 -19.32 5.14
N LEU A 104 20.58 -18.21 5.80
CA LEU A 104 19.34 -17.45 5.65
C LEU A 104 19.60 -16.19 4.86
N THR A 105 18.68 -15.86 3.95
CA THR A 105 18.65 -14.60 3.22
C THR A 105 17.47 -13.79 3.73
N SER A 106 17.71 -12.53 4.08
CA SER A 106 16.62 -11.64 4.47
C SER A 106 15.69 -11.38 3.28
N PHE A 107 14.41 -11.10 3.56
CA PHE A 107 13.47 -10.72 2.50
C PHE A 107 13.93 -9.46 1.75
N GLU A 108 14.54 -8.53 2.47
CA GLU A 108 15.10 -7.31 1.89
C GLU A 108 16.24 -7.62 0.91
N ASP A 109 17.17 -8.48 1.26
CA ASP A 109 18.27 -8.88 0.37
C ASP A 109 17.76 -9.70 -0.82
N TYR A 110 16.77 -10.55 -0.59
CA TYR A 110 16.13 -11.30 -1.67
C TYR A 110 15.46 -10.38 -2.69
N THR A 111 14.75 -9.34 -2.24
CA THR A 111 14.10 -8.37 -3.13
C THR A 111 15.10 -7.47 -3.86
N LYS A 112 16.30 -7.26 -3.30
CA LYS A 112 17.39 -6.53 -3.95
C LYS A 112 18.17 -7.38 -4.95
N ALA A 113 17.98 -8.69 -4.93
CA ALA A 113 18.63 -9.58 -5.91
C ALA A 113 18.10 -9.22 -7.31
N THR A 114 18.95 -8.56 -8.08
CA THR A 114 18.64 -8.22 -9.47
C THR A 114 18.87 -9.46 -10.34
N PHE A 115 17.78 -10.02 -10.83
CA PHE A 115 17.90 -10.95 -11.94
C PHE A 115 18.19 -10.13 -13.20
N PRO A 116 19.31 -10.34 -13.89
CA PRO A 116 19.61 -9.60 -15.10
C PRO A 116 18.59 -9.99 -16.17
N SER A 117 17.51 -9.24 -16.27
CA SER A 117 16.64 -9.32 -17.44
C SER A 117 17.21 -8.40 -18.51
N VAL A 118 17.92 -8.96 -19.46
CA VAL A 118 18.36 -8.21 -20.63
C VAL A 118 17.13 -8.01 -21.52
N ASN A 119 16.51 -6.85 -21.41
CA ASN A 119 15.41 -6.48 -22.28
C ASN A 119 15.97 -5.67 -23.47
N PHE A 120 16.03 -6.29 -24.65
CA PHE A 120 16.46 -5.66 -25.90
C PHE A 120 15.33 -4.88 -26.61
N ALA A 121 14.15 -4.76 -26.01
CA ALA A 121 13.06 -4.01 -26.62
C ALA A 121 13.41 -2.52 -26.74
N ALA A 122 13.26 -1.98 -27.94
CA ALA A 122 13.46 -0.55 -28.20
C ALA A 122 12.36 0.26 -27.52
N ASP A 123 11.13 -0.25 -27.48
CA ASP A 123 9.96 0.38 -26.87
C ASP A 123 9.86 0.04 -25.37
N LYS A 124 9.60 1.07 -24.56
CA LYS A 124 9.59 0.98 -23.10
C LYS A 124 8.27 1.49 -22.52
N ILE A 125 7.93 0.99 -21.35
CA ILE A 125 6.89 1.55 -20.48
C ILE A 125 7.62 2.17 -19.27
N ALA A 126 7.36 3.45 -18.99
CA ALA A 126 7.88 4.09 -17.79
C ALA A 126 6.95 3.81 -16.61
N VAL A 127 7.48 3.25 -15.53
CA VAL A 127 6.77 3.16 -14.24
C VAL A 127 7.42 4.18 -13.31
N ILE A 128 6.65 5.19 -12.93
CA ILE A 128 7.09 6.30 -12.08
C ILE A 128 6.40 6.16 -10.73
N TYR A 129 7.17 6.19 -9.65
CA TYR A 129 6.64 6.05 -8.30
C TYR A 129 6.47 7.43 -7.65
N ALA A 130 5.24 7.71 -7.20
CA ALA A 130 4.87 8.85 -6.38
C ALA A 130 4.53 8.35 -4.97
N GLN A 131 5.55 8.23 -4.11
CA GLN A 131 5.43 7.63 -2.79
C GLN A 131 5.80 8.61 -1.68
N GLY A 132 4.98 8.70 -0.64
CA GLY A 132 5.18 9.57 0.52
C GLY A 132 4.42 10.90 0.45
N ASN A 133 4.74 11.81 1.35
CA ASN A 133 4.14 13.15 1.40
C ASN A 133 4.57 14.01 0.21
N ILE A 134 3.66 14.87 -0.25
CA ILE A 134 3.98 15.85 -1.29
C ILE A 134 4.48 17.11 -0.60
N GLU A 135 5.74 17.49 -0.87
CA GLU A 135 6.43 18.60 -0.22
C GLU A 135 6.95 19.61 -1.25
N PHE A 136 7.40 20.80 -0.76
CA PHE A 136 8.00 21.83 -1.60
C PHE A 136 9.40 21.44 -2.11
N GLN A 137 10.07 20.54 -1.42
CA GLN A 137 11.37 20.00 -1.78
C GLN A 137 11.34 18.48 -1.64
N GLN A 138 12.00 17.79 -2.55
CA GLN A 138 12.09 16.33 -2.47
C GLN A 138 13.04 15.92 -1.35
N GLY A 139 12.54 15.07 -0.45
CA GLY A 139 13.32 14.36 0.56
C GLY A 139 13.47 12.88 0.22
N PRO A 140 14.18 12.11 1.05
CA PRO A 140 14.40 10.67 0.81
C PRO A 140 13.09 9.85 0.71
N GLU A 141 12.04 10.29 1.42
CA GLU A 141 10.74 9.60 1.50
C GLU A 141 9.58 10.54 1.16
N SER A 142 9.83 11.57 0.36
CA SER A 142 8.81 12.54 -0.04
C SER A 142 8.83 12.80 -1.55
N ILE A 143 7.72 13.36 -2.02
CA ILE A 143 7.49 13.74 -3.41
C ILE A 143 7.73 15.26 -3.53
N GLY A 144 8.68 15.65 -4.33
CA GLY A 144 8.94 17.05 -4.66
C GLY A 144 8.53 17.41 -6.10
N PRO A 145 8.75 18.67 -6.51
CA PRO A 145 8.48 19.13 -7.87
C PRO A 145 9.33 18.42 -8.93
N GLU A 146 10.40 17.73 -8.54
CA GLU A 146 11.25 16.91 -9.43
C GLU A 146 10.49 15.75 -10.07
N LEU A 147 9.40 15.29 -9.43
CA LEU A 147 8.52 14.28 -10.03
C LEU A 147 7.91 14.79 -11.35
N ALA A 148 7.51 16.05 -11.41
CA ALA A 148 7.02 16.68 -12.66
C ALA A 148 8.10 16.63 -13.76
N THR A 149 9.35 16.90 -13.39
CA THR A 149 10.48 16.80 -14.35
C THR A 149 10.68 15.37 -14.84
N THR A 150 10.50 14.38 -13.96
CA THR A 150 10.59 12.95 -14.33
C THR A 150 9.48 12.55 -15.28
N ILE A 151 8.25 13.00 -15.03
CA ILE A 151 7.09 12.77 -15.93
C ILE A 151 7.33 13.43 -17.28
N ARG A 152 7.85 14.68 -17.31
CA ARG A 152 8.20 15.39 -18.55
C ARG A 152 9.24 14.62 -19.37
N LYS A 153 10.32 14.18 -18.76
CA LYS A 153 11.34 13.37 -19.44
C LYS A 153 10.74 12.10 -20.04
N ALA A 154 9.88 11.40 -19.32
CA ALA A 154 9.20 10.21 -19.82
C ALA A 154 8.24 10.55 -20.98
N ARG A 155 7.56 11.69 -20.92
CA ARG A 155 6.69 12.19 -21.98
C ARG A 155 7.47 12.48 -23.26
N GLU A 156 8.65 13.07 -23.16
CA GLU A 156 9.47 13.54 -24.28
C GLU A 156 10.33 12.42 -24.91
N ASP A 157 10.63 11.35 -24.14
CA ASP A 157 11.40 10.22 -24.66
C ASP A 157 10.59 9.40 -25.69
N LYS A 158 11.05 9.36 -26.93
CA LYS A 158 10.40 8.64 -28.03
C LYS A 158 10.35 7.12 -27.84
N ASN A 159 11.25 6.56 -27.03
CA ASN A 159 11.29 5.13 -26.71
C ASN A 159 10.25 4.74 -25.66
N ILE A 160 9.76 5.70 -24.86
CA ILE A 160 8.70 5.45 -23.88
C ILE A 160 7.36 5.58 -24.57
N LYS A 161 6.62 4.50 -24.66
CA LYS A 161 5.32 4.41 -25.37
C LYS A 161 4.12 4.55 -24.44
N ALA A 162 4.29 4.31 -23.16
CA ALA A 162 3.25 4.48 -22.14
C ALA A 162 3.88 4.85 -20.80
N ILE A 163 3.10 5.48 -19.93
CA ILE A 163 3.52 5.89 -18.59
C ILE A 163 2.53 5.32 -17.57
N VAL A 164 3.05 4.70 -16.53
CA VAL A 164 2.29 4.30 -15.34
C VAL A 164 2.78 5.13 -14.16
N LEU A 165 1.91 5.95 -13.57
CA LEU A 165 2.19 6.67 -12.34
C LEU A 165 1.65 5.86 -11.16
N ARG A 166 2.55 5.26 -10.37
CA ARG A 166 2.18 4.50 -9.17
C ARG A 166 2.12 5.44 -7.98
N VAL A 167 0.91 5.74 -7.52
CA VAL A 167 0.65 6.69 -6.43
C VAL A 167 0.43 5.94 -5.12
N ASN A 168 1.19 6.30 -4.08
CA ASN A 168 0.95 5.90 -2.69
C ASN A 168 1.25 7.11 -1.78
N SER A 169 0.30 8.04 -1.68
CA SER A 169 0.53 9.35 -1.07
C SER A 169 -0.72 9.87 -0.35
N PRO A 170 -0.58 10.41 0.87
CA PRO A 170 -1.66 11.14 1.55
C PRO A 170 -1.86 12.55 1.00
N GLY A 171 -1.03 12.99 0.05
CA GLY A 171 -1.02 14.36 -0.46
C GLY A 171 -0.03 15.25 0.30
N GLY A 172 -0.27 16.55 0.31
CA GLY A 172 0.57 17.55 0.97
C GLY A 172 0.47 18.91 0.29
N SER A 173 1.61 19.44 -0.17
CA SER A 173 1.69 20.76 -0.83
C SER A 173 0.76 20.86 -2.05
N ALA A 174 -0.19 21.77 -2.00
CA ALA A 174 -1.10 22.04 -3.12
C ALA A 174 -0.34 22.55 -4.36
N LEU A 175 0.64 23.43 -4.17
CA LEU A 175 1.45 23.98 -5.26
C LEU A 175 2.23 22.88 -5.98
N THR A 176 2.91 22.01 -5.23
CA THR A 176 3.68 20.90 -5.82
C THR A 176 2.76 19.90 -6.53
N SER A 177 1.59 19.62 -5.94
CA SER A 177 0.58 18.76 -6.56
C SER A 177 0.07 19.32 -7.89
N ASP A 178 -0.18 20.64 -7.95
CA ASP A 178 -0.61 21.32 -9.18
C ASP A 178 0.47 21.28 -10.28
N ILE A 179 1.73 21.48 -9.91
CA ILE A 179 2.87 21.37 -10.83
C ILE A 179 2.95 19.94 -11.42
N ILE A 180 2.79 18.93 -10.58
CA ILE A 180 2.81 17.53 -11.00
C ILE A 180 1.59 17.23 -11.89
N TRP A 181 0.39 17.64 -11.46
CA TRP A 181 -0.85 17.48 -12.22
C TRP A 181 -0.73 18.04 -13.63
N LYS A 182 -0.11 19.22 -13.78
CA LYS A 182 0.07 19.82 -15.10
C LYS A 182 0.90 18.95 -16.04
N GLU A 183 1.98 18.35 -15.58
CA GLU A 183 2.77 17.43 -16.39
C GLU A 183 2.05 16.11 -16.67
N VAL A 184 1.26 15.61 -15.73
CA VAL A 184 0.38 14.44 -15.93
C VAL A 184 -0.62 14.73 -17.05
N GLN A 185 -1.28 15.90 -17.02
CA GLN A 185 -2.22 16.33 -18.06
C GLN A 185 -1.56 16.38 -19.44
N LEU A 186 -0.35 16.97 -19.54
CA LEU A 186 0.39 17.05 -20.80
C LEU A 186 0.83 15.65 -21.29
N ALA A 187 1.24 14.78 -20.38
CA ALA A 187 1.65 13.42 -20.72
C ALA A 187 0.46 12.59 -21.23
N ALA A 188 -0.70 12.70 -20.59
CA ALA A 188 -1.92 11.98 -20.97
C ALA A 188 -2.46 12.40 -22.37
N GLN A 189 -2.13 13.61 -22.84
CA GLN A 189 -2.47 14.06 -24.18
C GLN A 189 -1.58 13.46 -25.29
N THR A 190 -0.41 12.94 -24.92
CA THR A 190 0.60 12.50 -25.89
C THR A 190 0.85 11.00 -25.88
N LYS A 191 0.63 10.34 -24.74
CA LYS A 191 0.89 8.91 -24.55
C LYS A 191 -0.20 8.28 -23.69
N PRO A 192 -0.45 6.96 -23.80
CA PRO A 192 -1.24 6.24 -22.81
C PRO A 192 -0.66 6.48 -21.41
N PHE A 193 -1.49 7.01 -20.50
CA PHE A 193 -1.13 7.33 -19.13
C PHE A 193 -2.10 6.65 -18.17
N ILE A 194 -1.56 5.89 -17.21
CA ILE A 194 -2.34 5.14 -16.24
C ILE A 194 -1.91 5.56 -14.83
N ALA A 195 -2.86 6.00 -14.01
CA ALA A 195 -2.68 6.16 -12.59
C ALA A 195 -2.98 4.83 -11.88
N SER A 196 -1.98 4.26 -11.22
CA SER A 196 -2.11 3.05 -10.41
C SER A 196 -2.01 3.43 -8.94
N MET A 197 -3.12 3.39 -8.22
CA MET A 197 -3.18 3.79 -6.82
C MET A 197 -2.78 2.66 -5.88
N GLY A 198 -2.03 3.01 -4.82
CA GLY A 198 -1.62 2.13 -3.74
C GLY A 198 -2.62 2.08 -2.60
N ASN A 199 -2.10 1.87 -1.40
CA ASN A 199 -2.91 1.83 -0.18
C ASN A 199 -3.53 3.18 0.17
N VAL A 200 -2.84 4.27 -0.20
CA VAL A 200 -3.27 5.65 0.05
C VAL A 200 -3.15 6.46 -1.23
N ALA A 201 -4.23 7.12 -1.61
CA ALA A 201 -4.27 8.16 -2.63
C ALA A 201 -5.29 9.20 -2.18
N ALA A 202 -4.82 10.26 -1.51
CA ALA A 202 -5.68 11.25 -0.88
C ALA A 202 -5.17 12.66 -1.14
N SER A 203 -6.07 13.66 -1.06
CA SER A 203 -5.74 15.07 -1.26
C SER A 203 -4.94 15.27 -2.57
N GLY A 204 -3.80 15.96 -2.54
CA GLY A 204 -2.92 16.13 -3.70
C GLY A 204 -2.39 14.84 -4.32
N GLY A 205 -2.45 13.71 -3.60
CA GLY A 205 -2.14 12.38 -4.16
C GLY A 205 -3.27 11.76 -4.97
N TYR A 206 -4.46 12.37 -4.97
CA TYR A 206 -5.64 11.89 -5.68
C TYR A 206 -5.98 12.70 -6.94
N TYR A 207 -5.95 14.02 -6.89
CA TYR A 207 -6.25 14.88 -8.05
C TYR A 207 -4.98 15.22 -8.87
#